data_86b613698806ae8119d69b8d6a2e9519
#
_entry.id   86b613698806ae8119d69b8d6a2e9519
#
_cell.length_a   1.000
_cell.length_b   1.000
_cell.length_c   1.000
_cell.angle_alpha   90.00
_cell.angle_beta   90.00
_cell.angle_gamma   90.00
#
_symmetry.space_group_name_H-M   'P 1'
#
loop_
_entity.id
_entity.type
_entity.pdbx_description
1 polymer ?
#
loop_
_entity_poly.entity_id
_entity_poly.type
_entity_poly.pdbx_seq_one_letter_code
_entity_poly.pdbx_strand_id
1 'polypeptide(L)'
;MATGVARARDRTVLFLTTPALWPCWPFLPVVRRTGRGEELGVVFDARSVCGRTGFSACVFLTNVFALPPTLDQFFALPREAFDSAEELFEAGWRVD
;
A
#
# COMPACT_ATOMS: atom_id res chain seq x y z
N MET A 1 -1.57 19.61 -18.27
CA MET A 1 -0.37 19.61 -17.44
C MET A 1 -0.34 18.40 -16.53
N ALA A 2 0.77 17.75 -16.47
CA ALA A 2 0.93 16.51 -15.70
C ALA A 2 1.21 16.74 -14.21
N THR A 3 1.14 18.00 -13.72
CA THR A 3 1.54 18.35 -12.36
C THR A 3 0.77 17.57 -11.28
N GLY A 4 -0.54 17.39 -11.45
CA GLY A 4 -1.34 16.65 -10.47
C GLY A 4 -0.99 15.17 -10.42
N VAL A 5 -0.74 14.55 -11.56
CA VAL A 5 -0.34 13.14 -11.66
C VAL A 5 1.06 12.96 -11.09
N ALA A 6 2.00 13.85 -11.45
CA ALA A 6 3.36 13.78 -10.93
C ALA A 6 3.40 13.92 -9.42
N ARG A 7 2.61 14.82 -8.84
CA ARG A 7 2.52 14.99 -7.38
C ARG A 7 1.93 13.77 -6.69
N ALA A 8 0.89 13.19 -7.27
CA ALA A 8 0.28 11.99 -6.72
C ALA A 8 1.26 10.82 -6.75
N ARG A 9 2.00 10.68 -7.85
CA ARG A 9 3.04 9.66 -7.98
C ARG A 9 4.14 9.85 -6.95
N ASP A 10 4.69 11.06 -6.86
CA ASP A 10 5.77 11.37 -5.93
C ASP A 10 5.34 11.16 -4.48
N ARG A 11 4.12 11.59 -4.13
CA ARG A 11 3.56 11.39 -2.79
C ARG A 11 3.42 9.91 -2.47
N THR A 12 2.85 9.15 -3.38
CA THR A 12 2.63 7.70 -3.19
C THR A 12 3.96 6.98 -3.04
N VAL A 13 4.92 7.23 -3.91
CA VAL A 13 6.25 6.62 -3.83
C VAL A 13 6.95 7.02 -2.54
N LEU A 14 6.88 8.29 -2.16
CA LEU A 14 7.48 8.77 -0.91
C LEU A 14 6.94 8.03 0.30
N PHE A 15 5.61 7.93 0.43
CA PHE A 15 4.99 7.21 1.55
C PHE A 15 5.37 5.73 1.54
N LEU A 16 5.30 5.07 0.38
CA LEU A 16 5.61 3.65 0.28
C LEU A 16 7.05 3.33 0.68
N THR A 17 7.96 4.24 0.40
CA THR A 17 9.39 4.04 0.70
C THR A 17 9.83 4.63 2.03
N THR A 18 8.94 5.31 2.75
CA THR A 18 9.25 5.97 4.03
C THR A 18 8.22 5.61 5.09
N PRO A 19 8.32 4.40 5.68
CA PRO A 19 7.33 3.94 6.67
C PRO A 19 7.16 4.85 7.88
N ALA A 20 8.17 5.65 8.21
CA ALA A 20 8.08 6.62 9.30
C ALA A 20 6.98 7.68 9.09
N LEU A 21 6.51 7.86 7.86
CA LEU A 21 5.43 8.80 7.54
C LEU A 21 4.03 8.18 7.66
N TRP A 22 3.93 6.88 7.91
CA TRP A 22 2.63 6.20 7.92
C TRP A 22 1.87 6.52 9.20
N PRO A 23 0.67 7.13 9.11
CA PRO A 23 -0.12 7.44 10.31
C PRO A 23 -0.60 6.21 11.07
N CYS A 24 -0.80 5.09 10.36
CA CYS A 24 -1.26 3.82 10.95
C CYS A 24 -0.20 2.74 10.88
N TRP A 25 1.08 3.12 10.93
CA TRP A 25 2.18 2.14 10.91
C TRP A 25 1.88 0.94 11.83
N PRO A 26 2.14 -0.29 11.43
CA PRO A 26 2.86 -0.76 10.23
C PRO A 26 1.99 -0.93 8.98
N PHE A 27 0.82 -0.32 8.95
CA PHE A 27 -0.12 -0.40 7.84
C PHE A 27 -0.23 0.95 7.14
N LEU A 28 -0.30 0.92 5.82
CA LEU A 28 -0.56 2.11 5.00
C LEU A 28 -1.80 1.85 4.16
N PRO A 29 -2.91 2.56 4.41
CA PRO A 29 -4.10 2.41 3.57
C PRO A 29 -3.86 3.03 2.20
N VAL A 30 -4.30 2.32 1.17
CA VAL A 30 -4.24 2.77 -0.22
C VAL A 30 -5.60 2.57 -0.88
N VAL A 31 -5.85 3.31 -1.94
CA VAL A 31 -7.10 3.27 -2.67
C VAL A 31 -6.81 3.19 -4.16
N ARG A 32 -7.63 2.41 -4.87
CA ARG A 32 -7.61 2.36 -6.33
C ARG A 32 -9.01 2.68 -6.83
N ARG A 33 -9.11 3.74 -7.64
CA ARG A 33 -10.39 4.12 -8.26
C ARG A 33 -10.51 3.48 -9.62
N THR A 34 -11.64 2.83 -9.84
CA THR A 34 -11.96 2.18 -11.11
C THR A 34 -13.28 2.73 -11.62
N GLY A 35 -13.66 2.36 -12.85
CA GLY A 35 -14.97 2.71 -13.38
C GLY A 35 -16.14 2.13 -12.60
N ARG A 36 -15.89 1.17 -11.71
CA ARG A 36 -16.92 0.53 -10.87
C ARG A 36 -16.94 1.07 -9.45
N GLY A 37 -16.06 2.01 -9.10
CA GLY A 37 -15.98 2.58 -7.77
C GLY A 37 -14.57 2.51 -7.20
N GLU A 38 -14.47 2.40 -5.89
CA GLU A 38 -13.19 2.38 -5.19
C GLU A 38 -12.88 0.99 -4.66
N GLU A 39 -11.63 0.57 -4.86
CA GLU A 39 -11.09 -0.61 -4.19
C GLU A 39 -10.19 -0.13 -3.05
N LEU A 40 -10.31 -0.76 -1.88
CA LEU A 40 -9.49 -0.45 -0.72
C LEU A 40 -8.42 -1.52 -0.55
N GLY A 41 -7.22 -1.08 -0.16
CA GLY A 41 -6.11 -1.98 0.09
C GLY A 41 -5.25 -1.47 1.22
N VAL A 42 -4.33 -2.34 1.68
CA VAL A 42 -3.41 -2.02 2.77
C VAL A 42 -2.03 -2.55 2.41
N VAL A 43 -1.02 -1.68 2.52
CA VAL A 43 0.38 -2.07 2.42
C VAL A 43 0.90 -2.29 3.84
N PHE A 44 1.70 -3.34 4.03
CA PHE A 44 2.27 -3.69 5.32
C PHE A 44 3.79 -3.54 5.30
N ASP A 45 4.34 -2.91 6.35
CA ASP A 45 5.79 -2.78 6.50
C ASP A 45 6.37 -4.06 7.10
N ALA A 46 6.74 -5.01 6.23
CA ALA A 46 7.27 -6.30 6.65
C ALA A 46 8.66 -6.21 7.28
N ARG A 47 9.39 -5.12 7.05
CA ARG A 47 10.76 -4.97 7.55
C ARG A 47 10.83 -4.91 9.06
N SER A 48 9.84 -4.26 9.68
CA SER A 48 9.84 -4.06 11.13
C SER A 48 9.41 -5.29 11.91
N VAL A 49 8.71 -6.23 11.29
CA VAL A 49 8.16 -7.42 11.96
C VAL A 49 9.00 -8.66 11.66
N CYS A 50 9.48 -8.80 10.43
CA CYS A 50 10.17 -10.01 9.98
C CYS A 50 11.68 -9.85 9.87
N GLY A 51 12.23 -8.70 10.23
CA GLY A 51 13.65 -8.42 10.08
C GLY A 51 14.12 -8.42 8.61
N ARG A 52 13.21 -8.40 7.67
CA ARG A 52 13.55 -8.38 6.25
C ARG A 52 14.06 -7.01 5.86
N THR A 53 15.14 -7.00 5.08
CA THR A 53 15.64 -5.79 4.45
C THR A 53 15.04 -5.69 3.06
N GLY A 54 14.60 -4.51 2.68
CA GLY A 54 14.03 -4.26 1.37
C GLY A 54 12.55 -4.01 1.41
N PHE A 55 12.10 -3.29 0.40
CA PHE A 55 10.71 -2.90 0.25
C PHE A 55 9.87 -4.08 -0.26
N SER A 56 8.74 -4.33 0.40
CA SER A 56 7.77 -5.31 -0.07
C SER A 56 6.57 -4.56 -0.64
N ALA A 57 6.40 -4.63 -1.93
CA ALA A 57 5.33 -3.91 -2.62
C ALA A 57 4.10 -4.81 -2.81
N CYS A 58 3.52 -5.25 -1.71
CA CYS A 58 2.30 -6.04 -1.73
C CYS A 58 1.13 -5.22 -1.19
N VAL A 59 0.04 -5.18 -1.95
CA VAL A 59 -1.21 -4.58 -1.49
C VAL A 59 -2.16 -5.70 -1.10
N PHE A 60 -2.55 -5.74 0.17
CA PHE A 60 -3.54 -6.67 0.68
C PHE A 60 -4.93 -6.08 0.45
N LEU A 61 -5.82 -6.87 -0.16
CA LEU A 61 -7.14 -6.39 -0.57
C LEU A 61 -8.10 -6.42 0.62
N THR A 62 -7.96 -5.41 1.48
CA THR A 62 -8.78 -5.26 2.67
C THR A 62 -8.88 -3.78 3.05
N ASN A 63 -9.70 -3.50 4.04
CA ASN A 63 -9.87 -2.16 4.61
C ASN A 63 -9.10 -2.09 5.92
N VAL A 64 -8.39 -0.98 6.15
CA VAL A 64 -7.63 -0.76 7.38
C VAL A 64 -8.50 -0.83 8.64
N PHE A 65 -9.80 -0.53 8.54
CA PHE A 65 -10.75 -0.61 9.64
C PHE A 65 -11.32 -2.02 9.85
N ALA A 66 -11.01 -2.96 8.97
CA ALA A 66 -11.50 -4.33 9.02
C ALA A 66 -10.37 -5.35 8.99
N LEU A 67 -9.23 -5.00 9.59
CA LEU A 67 -8.06 -5.89 9.63
C LEU A 67 -8.38 -7.13 10.46
N PRO A 68 -7.90 -8.32 10.03
CA PRO A 68 -8.03 -9.53 10.82
C PRO A 68 -7.31 -9.40 12.16
N PRO A 69 -7.73 -10.16 13.21
CA PRO A 69 -7.15 -10.03 14.54
C PRO A 69 -5.72 -10.57 14.66
N THR A 70 -5.24 -11.35 13.70
CA THR A 70 -3.88 -11.89 13.74
C THR A 70 -3.14 -11.61 12.43
N LEU A 71 -1.80 -11.56 12.51
CA LEU A 71 -0.97 -11.38 11.32
C LEU A 71 -1.08 -12.56 10.36
N ASP A 72 -1.22 -13.77 10.88
CA ASP A 72 -1.39 -14.96 10.04
C ASP A 72 -2.63 -14.85 9.17
N GLN A 73 -3.73 -14.38 9.74
CA GLN A 73 -4.97 -14.15 9.00
C GLN A 73 -4.81 -13.01 8.00
N PHE A 74 -4.09 -11.95 8.38
CA PHE A 74 -3.81 -10.84 7.48
C PHE A 74 -3.01 -11.31 6.25
N PHE A 75 -1.95 -12.08 6.46
CA PHE A 75 -1.12 -12.58 5.36
C PHE A 75 -1.83 -13.61 4.48
N ALA A 76 -2.94 -14.17 4.94
CA ALA A 76 -3.77 -15.07 4.14
C ALA A 76 -4.75 -14.35 3.24
N LEU A 77 -4.89 -13.02 3.37
CA LEU A 77 -5.80 -12.23 2.53
C LEU A 77 -5.32 -12.19 1.08
N PRO A 78 -6.25 -12.05 0.12
CA PRO A 78 -5.87 -11.80 -1.27
C PRO A 78 -4.97 -10.56 -1.37
N ARG A 79 -3.99 -10.61 -2.23
CA ARG A 79 -3.04 -9.53 -2.41
C ARG A 79 -2.56 -9.42 -3.84
N GLU A 80 -2.11 -8.21 -4.19
CA GLU A 80 -1.41 -7.96 -5.46
C GLU A 80 0.04 -7.61 -5.11
N ALA A 81 0.97 -8.30 -5.76
CA ALA A 81 2.41 -8.10 -5.55
C ALA A 81 3.00 -7.28 -6.69
N PHE A 82 3.89 -6.35 -6.34
CA PHE A 82 4.57 -5.49 -7.28
C PHE A 82 6.07 -5.49 -7.00
N ASP A 83 6.89 -5.28 -8.02
CA ASP A 83 8.35 -5.28 -7.87
C ASP A 83 8.87 -3.96 -7.32
N SER A 84 8.07 -2.89 -7.40
CA SER A 84 8.48 -1.57 -6.93
C SER A 84 7.27 -0.72 -6.55
N ALA A 85 7.55 0.38 -5.84
CA ALA A 85 6.53 1.37 -5.50
C ALA A 85 5.94 2.02 -6.76
N GLU A 86 6.78 2.23 -7.77
CA GLU A 86 6.35 2.79 -9.05
C GLU A 86 5.35 1.89 -9.76
N GLU A 87 5.59 0.59 -9.77
CA GLU A 87 4.65 -0.37 -10.37
C GLU A 87 3.32 -0.39 -9.65
N LEU A 88 3.34 -0.29 -8.32
CA LEU A 88 2.14 -0.21 -7.51
C LEU A 88 1.31 1.02 -7.89
N PHE A 89 1.97 2.16 -8.06
CA PHE A 89 1.31 3.38 -8.50
C PHE A 89 0.74 3.23 -9.91
N GLU A 90 1.50 2.64 -10.82
CA GLU A 90 1.08 2.42 -12.22
C GLU A 90 -0.13 1.49 -12.32
N ALA A 91 -0.29 0.58 -11.36
CA ALA A 91 -1.47 -0.28 -11.28
C ALA A 91 -2.71 0.48 -10.77
N GLY A 92 -2.59 1.75 -10.42
CA GLY A 92 -3.70 2.60 -10.02
C GLY A 92 -3.81 2.87 -8.54
N TRP A 93 -2.97 2.25 -7.71
CA TRP A 93 -3.00 2.44 -6.27
C TRP A 93 -2.43 3.81 -5.87
N ARG A 94 -3.09 4.46 -4.92
CA ARG A 94 -2.71 5.75 -4.36
C ARG A 94 -2.76 5.68 -2.85
N VAL A 95 -1.90 6.43 -2.17
CA VAL A 95 -2.01 6.60 -0.72
C VAL A 95 -3.32 7.33 -0.41
N ASP A 96 -4.07 6.74 0.48
CA ASP A 96 -5.37 7.28 0.88
C ASP A 96 -5.22 8.48 1.85
#